data_1398e234fb4057f40a46ae71f4cd890e
#
_entry.id   1398e234fb4057f40a46ae71f4cd890e
#
_cell.length_a   1.000
_cell.length_b   1.000
_cell.length_c   1.000
_cell.angle_alpha   90.00
_cell.angle_beta   90.00
_cell.angle_gamma   90.00
#
_symmetry.space_group_name_H-M   'P 1'
#
loop_
_entity.id
_entity.type
_entity.pdbx_description
1 polymer ?
#
loop_
_entity_poly.entity_id
_entity_poly.type
_entity_poly.pdbx_seq_one_letter_code
_entity_poly.pdbx_strand_id
1 'polypeptide(L)'
;MQDIFRYIDEHLNESIAGLTELCKLPTVSAQNTAIEETAEHVSALLRDLGFEAQVLPKQGGHPVVYAEQPGRSARTLLFYDHY
;
A
#
# COMPACT_ATOMS: atom_id res chain seq x y z
N MET A 1 -7.96 0.38 -22.59
CA MET A 1 -6.76 -0.29 -22.02
C MET A 1 -5.45 0.31 -22.50
N GLN A 2 -5.42 0.86 -23.72
CA GLN A 2 -4.19 1.50 -24.22
C GLN A 2 -3.75 2.68 -23.34
N ASP A 3 -4.71 3.45 -22.85
CA ASP A 3 -4.40 4.59 -21.98
C ASP A 3 -3.78 4.16 -20.65
N ILE A 4 -4.25 3.03 -20.12
CA ILE A 4 -3.71 2.48 -18.87
C ILE A 4 -2.30 1.96 -19.10
N PHE A 5 -2.07 1.26 -20.20
CA PHE A 5 -0.74 0.74 -20.54
C PHE A 5 0.25 1.88 -20.75
N ARG A 6 -0.18 2.95 -21.41
CA ARG A 6 0.65 4.14 -21.62
C ARG A 6 1.03 4.78 -20.29
N TYR A 7 0.05 4.90 -19.37
CA TYR A 7 0.31 5.45 -18.05
C TYR A 7 1.36 4.62 -17.31
N ILE A 8 1.23 3.30 -17.35
CA ILE A 8 2.18 2.40 -16.71
C ILE A 8 3.59 2.62 -17.28
N ASP A 9 3.72 2.67 -18.61
CA ASP A 9 5.01 2.84 -19.27
C ASP A 9 5.64 4.20 -18.92
N GLU A 10 4.85 5.26 -18.89
CA GLU A 10 5.33 6.60 -18.59
C GLU A 10 5.74 6.76 -17.13
N HIS A 11 5.17 5.96 -16.22
CA HIS A 11 5.44 6.06 -14.79
C HIS A 11 6.24 4.89 -14.25
N LEU A 12 6.84 4.09 -15.13
CA LEU A 12 7.56 2.88 -14.72
C LEU A 12 8.70 3.19 -13.77
N ASN A 13 9.50 4.21 -14.05
CA ASN A 13 10.63 4.57 -13.20
C ASN A 13 10.19 5.03 -11.81
N GLU A 14 9.08 5.76 -11.74
CA GLU A 14 8.49 6.17 -10.46
C GLU A 14 8.01 4.95 -9.67
N SER A 15 7.40 3.99 -10.34
CA SER A 15 6.92 2.77 -9.71
C SER A 15 8.07 1.93 -9.16
N ILE A 16 9.15 1.81 -9.92
CA ILE A 16 10.35 1.10 -9.47
C ILE A 16 10.97 1.80 -8.26
N ALA A 17 11.06 3.13 -8.30
CA ALA A 17 11.59 3.90 -7.17
C ALA A 17 10.74 3.71 -5.92
N GLY A 18 9.41 3.71 -6.06
CA GLY A 18 8.51 3.48 -4.94
C GLY A 18 8.67 2.08 -4.33
N LEU A 19 8.78 1.07 -5.18
CA LEU A 19 9.02 -0.30 -4.73
C LEU A 19 10.37 -0.42 -4.04
N THR A 20 11.40 0.23 -4.58
CA THR A 20 12.74 0.22 -3.99
C THR A 20 12.72 0.81 -2.58
N GLU A 21 12.01 1.92 -2.39
CA GLU A 21 11.89 2.53 -1.06
C GLU A 21 11.17 1.60 -0.08
N LEU A 22 10.11 0.93 -0.53
CA LEU A 22 9.40 -0.02 0.31
C LEU A 22 10.31 -1.20 0.69
N CYS A 23 11.10 -1.71 -0.25
CA CYS A 23 11.99 -2.84 -0.02
C CYS A 23 13.17 -2.50 0.90
N LYS A 24 13.48 -1.23 1.08
CA LYS A 24 14.53 -0.81 2.04
C LYS A 24 14.08 -0.96 3.49
N LEU A 25 12.79 -1.07 3.73
CA LEU A 25 12.27 -1.28 5.08
C LEU A 25 12.51 -2.74 5.47
N PRO A 26 13.32 -3.00 6.50
CA PRO A 26 13.75 -4.37 6.80
C PRO A 26 12.70 -5.13 7.59
N THR A 27 11.54 -5.38 6.98
CA THR A 27 10.45 -6.09 7.64
C THR A 27 10.71 -7.58 7.71
N VAL A 28 10.62 -8.11 8.91
CA VAL A 28 10.62 -9.56 9.14
C VAL A 28 9.50 -9.84 10.11
N SER A 29 8.37 -10.34 9.63
CA SER A 29 7.17 -10.52 10.46
C SER A 29 7.40 -11.52 11.60
N ALA A 30 8.17 -12.56 11.37
CA ALA A 30 8.49 -13.55 12.39
C ALA A 30 9.31 -12.96 13.55
N GLN A 31 10.03 -11.87 13.29
CA GLN A 31 10.85 -11.18 14.29
C GLN A 31 10.23 -9.87 14.77
N ASN A 32 9.06 -9.55 14.28
CA ASN A 32 8.37 -8.27 14.54
C ASN A 32 9.27 -7.06 14.25
N THR A 33 10.08 -7.15 13.18
CA THR A 33 11.04 -6.12 12.82
C THR A 33 10.45 -5.15 11.82
N ALA A 34 10.51 -3.86 12.12
CA ALA A 34 10.07 -2.75 11.25
C ALA A 34 8.64 -2.85 10.74
N ILE A 35 7.77 -3.61 11.41
CA ILE A 35 6.40 -3.85 10.94
C ILE A 35 5.57 -2.57 11.05
N GLU A 36 5.62 -1.89 12.20
CA GLU A 36 4.83 -0.67 12.40
C GLU A 36 5.28 0.45 11.47
N GLU A 37 6.58 0.59 11.27
CA GLU A 37 7.15 1.58 10.35
C GLU A 37 6.69 1.34 8.92
N THR A 38 6.67 0.08 8.50
CA THR A 38 6.23 -0.28 7.16
C THR A 38 4.74 -0.09 7.00
N ALA A 39 3.94 -0.43 8.01
CA ALA A 39 2.50 -0.17 7.98
C ALA A 39 2.21 1.32 7.81
N GLU A 40 2.95 2.19 8.52
CA GLU A 40 2.80 3.64 8.36
C GLU A 40 3.24 4.10 6.98
N HIS A 41 4.31 3.54 6.45
CA HIS A 41 4.78 3.87 5.09
C HIS A 41 3.74 3.52 4.04
N VAL A 42 3.17 2.32 4.10
CA VAL A 42 2.13 1.88 3.18
C VAL A 42 0.88 2.75 3.32
N SER A 43 0.49 3.05 4.55
CA SER A 43 -0.66 3.92 4.81
C SER A 43 -0.46 5.31 4.20
N ALA A 44 0.73 5.87 4.33
CA ALA A 44 1.06 7.17 3.75
C ALA A 44 0.99 7.14 2.21
N LEU A 45 1.50 6.08 1.59
CA LEU A 45 1.41 5.90 0.14
C LEU A 45 -0.04 5.90 -0.34
N LEU A 46 -0.92 5.23 0.39
CA LEU A 46 -2.34 5.15 0.05
C LEU A 46 -3.03 6.51 0.23
N ARG A 47 -2.69 7.23 1.30
CA ARG A 47 -3.23 8.58 1.51
C ARG A 47 -2.80 9.54 0.40
N ASP A 48 -1.57 9.43 -0.07
CA ASP A 48 -1.07 10.26 -1.16
C ASP A 48 -1.81 9.99 -2.47
N LEU A 49 -2.36 8.79 -2.64
CA LEU A 49 -3.19 8.43 -3.78
C LEU A 49 -4.66 8.84 -3.62
N GLY A 50 -5.03 9.43 -2.49
CA GLY A 50 -6.39 9.88 -2.23
C GLY A 50 -7.26 8.90 -1.48
N PHE A 51 -6.70 7.78 -1.00
CA PHE A 51 -7.44 6.82 -0.19
C PHE A 51 -7.60 7.32 1.25
N GLU A 52 -8.70 6.94 1.88
CA GLU A 52 -8.84 7.05 3.31
C GLU A 52 -8.18 5.81 3.92
N ALA A 53 -6.98 5.99 4.46
CA ALA A 53 -6.17 4.89 4.96
C ALA A 53 -5.95 5.00 6.46
N GLN A 54 -5.96 3.85 7.13
CA GLN A 54 -5.69 3.79 8.56
C GLN A 54 -4.94 2.51 8.88
N VAL A 55 -4.13 2.58 9.93
CA VAL A 55 -3.44 1.42 10.47
C VAL A 55 -4.29 0.89 11.62
N LEU A 56 -4.78 -0.35 11.46
CA LEU A 56 -5.63 -1.00 12.46
C LEU A 56 -4.74 -1.88 13.33
N PRO A 57 -4.59 -1.56 14.62
CA PRO A 57 -3.83 -2.43 15.51
C PRO A 57 -4.56 -3.76 15.69
N LYS A 58 -3.79 -4.83 15.71
CA LYS A 58 -4.34 -6.16 15.93
C LYS A 58 -3.75 -6.72 17.21
N GLN A 59 -4.61 -7.01 18.18
CA GLN A 59 -4.18 -7.57 19.44
C GLN A 59 -3.60 -8.97 19.22
N GLY A 60 -2.37 -9.16 19.67
CA GLY A 60 -1.69 -10.44 19.49
C GLY A 60 -1.15 -10.70 18.09
N GLY A 61 -1.11 -9.67 17.23
CA GLY A 61 -0.61 -9.80 15.86
C GLY A 61 -0.06 -8.51 15.34
N HIS A 62 0.23 -8.49 14.03
CA HIS A 62 0.73 -7.30 13.36
C HIS A 62 -0.41 -6.37 12.93
N PRO A 63 -0.15 -5.06 12.84
CA PRO A 63 -1.18 -4.13 12.37
C PRO A 63 -1.58 -4.39 10.93
N VAL A 64 -2.82 -4.07 10.62
CA VAL A 64 -3.37 -4.17 9.27
C VAL A 64 -3.55 -2.76 8.72
N VAL A 65 -3.13 -2.54 7.49
CA VAL A 65 -3.41 -1.29 6.79
C VAL A 65 -4.71 -1.47 6.03
N TYR A 66 -5.70 -0.66 6.37
CA TYR A 66 -7.00 -0.66 5.70
C TYR A 66 -7.20 0.68 5.01
N ALA A 67 -7.60 0.62 3.74
CA ALA A 67 -7.85 1.83 2.99
C ALA A 67 -9.04 1.63 2.06
N GLU A 68 -9.80 2.70 1.86
CA GLU A 68 -10.91 2.68 0.92
C GLU A 68 -11.00 4.01 0.17
N GLN A 69 -11.53 3.93 -1.03
CA GLN A 69 -11.81 5.10 -1.83
C GLN A 69 -13.14 4.88 -2.53
N PRO A 70 -14.15 5.72 -2.26
CA PRO A 70 -15.43 5.60 -2.93
C PRO A 70 -15.30 5.93 -4.41
N GLY A 71 -15.99 5.16 -5.24
CA GLY A 71 -16.05 5.39 -6.67
C GLY A 71 -17.44 5.79 -7.09
N ARG A 72 -17.65 5.84 -8.40
CA ARG A 72 -18.94 6.22 -8.99
C ARG A 72 -19.92 5.06 -9.12
N SER A 73 -19.40 3.84 -9.05
CA SER A 73 -20.20 2.62 -9.22
C SER A 73 -20.52 2.02 -7.85
N ALA A 74 -21.61 1.24 -7.79
CA ALA A 74 -21.93 0.45 -6.61
C ALA A 74 -21.05 -0.80 -6.49
N ARG A 75 -20.26 -1.09 -7.51
CA ARG A 75 -19.34 -2.24 -7.49
C ARG A 75 -18.13 -1.92 -6.64
N THR A 76 -17.64 -2.95 -5.99
CA THR A 76 -16.45 -2.83 -5.13
C THR A 76 -15.34 -3.73 -5.66
N LEU A 77 -14.15 -3.17 -5.75
CA LEU A 77 -12.95 -3.92 -6.09
C LEU A 77 -12.08 -4.00 -4.84
N LEU A 78 -11.75 -5.21 -4.43
CA LEU A 78 -10.95 -5.44 -3.23
C LEU A 78 -9.56 -5.93 -3.62
N PHE A 79 -8.53 -5.28 -3.06
CA PHE A 79 -7.15 -5.74 -3.15
C PHE A 79 -6.71 -6.26 -1.79
N TYR A 80 -6.01 -7.37 -1.80
CA TYR A 80 -5.43 -7.95 -0.59
C TYR A 80 -3.99 -8.34 -0.88
N ASP A 81 -3.08 -7.87 -0.04
CA ASP A 81 -1.66 -8.18 -0.21
C ASP A 81 -0.96 -8.11 1.15
N HIS A 82 0.30 -8.51 1.13
CA HIS A 82 1.17 -8.48 2.30
C HIS A 82 2.16 -7.32 2.22
N TYR A 83 2.64 -6.90 3.39
CA TYR A 83 3.70 -5.90 3.45
C TYR A 83 4.87 -6.37 4.29
#